data_2ff8c199b6f7a5f8ff99e7d9a7961adf
#
_entry.id   2ff8c199b6f7a5f8ff99e7d9a7961adf
#
_cell.length_a   1.000
_cell.length_b   1.000
_cell.length_c   1.000
_cell.angle_alpha   90.00
_cell.angle_beta   90.00
_cell.angle_gamma   90.00
#
_symmetry.space_group_name_H-M   'P 1'
#
loop_
_entity.id
_entity.type
_entity.pdbx_description
1 polymer ?
#
loop_
_entity_poly.entity_id
_entity_poly.type
_entity_poly.pdbx_seq_one_letter_code
_entity_poly.pdbx_strand_id
1 'polypeptide(L)'
;MKTASTLFGAFLLLAFSSCKDKESTSDWEQLKAPEKPSEEVANTEPSNKPGEKTTKADSPQDGTPVRFLAYNLKNYLTMKRYSNGKSGYTSKPEDEIEALVSTIVDSKPDIIGICEIGSPKDLQDLQTRLKDKGLDLPHAHHLLGYDSVRTLAIISKFPIISTGKPEKDDYVVGKVPFTISRGILDATIQFPNKKVRCLGVHLKSKRPIPQADQELMRRAESGLLRAHINDILAKEPDTHLLVYGDFNDTKRTPTMRTAMGRLNAKVGLIVLNAKDSRGDLWTHHWSREDIYSRFDFVMVSKSLDPYVDKEGMKVLDPENWEKASDHRAILVPIR
;
A
#
# COMPACT_ATOMS: atom_id res chain seq x y z
N MET A 1 81.58 13.04 19.44
CA MET A 1 81.43 11.80 18.64
C MET A 1 79.96 11.39 18.75
N LYS A 2 79.23 11.54 17.64
CA LYS A 2 77.81 11.33 17.55
C LYS A 2 77.54 9.99 16.82
N THR A 3 76.88 9.06 17.47
CA THR A 3 76.40 7.82 16.84
C THR A 3 74.93 7.94 16.52
N ALA A 4 74.66 7.86 15.24
CA ALA A 4 73.25 7.83 14.71
C ALA A 4 72.78 6.41 14.75
N SER A 5 71.53 6.21 15.31
CA SER A 5 70.83 4.94 15.34
C SER A 5 69.73 5.00 14.31
N THR A 6 69.78 4.14 13.31
CA THR A 6 68.79 4.01 12.21
C THR A 6 67.73 3.02 12.63
N LEU A 7 66.46 3.46 12.73
CA LEU A 7 65.28 2.59 12.90
C LEU A 7 64.83 2.17 11.54
N PHE A 8 64.76 0.84 11.29
CA PHE A 8 64.11 0.21 10.18
C PHE A 8 62.62 0.02 10.53
N GLY A 9 61.75 0.73 9.87
CA GLY A 9 60.30 0.51 9.93
C GLY A 9 59.85 -0.56 8.95
N ALA A 10 59.36 -1.68 9.43
CA ALA A 10 58.76 -2.72 8.61
C ALA A 10 57.32 -2.30 8.24
N PHE A 11 57.08 -2.06 6.96
CA PHE A 11 55.73 -1.86 6.41
C PHE A 11 55.08 -3.24 6.22
N LEU A 12 54.07 -3.52 7.02
CA LEU A 12 53.22 -4.69 6.87
C LEU A 12 52.15 -4.36 5.83
N LEU A 13 52.29 -4.89 4.60
CA LEU A 13 51.25 -4.84 3.55
C LEU A 13 50.13 -5.83 3.89
N LEU A 14 49.06 -5.34 4.43
CA LEU A 14 47.79 -6.09 4.49
C LEU A 14 47.17 -6.10 3.10
N ALA A 15 47.21 -7.25 2.45
CA ALA A 15 46.46 -7.53 1.23
C ALA A 15 45.00 -7.65 1.57
N PHE A 16 44.19 -6.60 1.25
CA PHE A 16 42.74 -6.71 1.21
C PHE A 16 42.37 -7.54 0.00
N SER A 17 41.92 -8.77 0.26
CA SER A 17 41.23 -9.61 -0.71
C SER A 17 39.87 -8.99 -0.94
N SER A 18 39.70 -8.29 -2.07
CA SER A 18 38.43 -7.78 -2.55
C SER A 18 37.57 -8.95 -3.02
N CYS A 19 36.67 -9.41 -2.18
CA CYS A 19 35.52 -10.19 -2.66
C CYS A 19 34.69 -9.25 -3.54
N LYS A 20 34.78 -9.44 -4.86
CA LYS A 20 33.83 -8.86 -5.81
C LYS A 20 32.48 -9.57 -5.59
N ASP A 21 31.61 -8.95 -4.82
CA ASP A 21 30.19 -9.27 -4.85
C ASP A 21 29.69 -8.99 -6.26
N LYS A 22 29.26 -10.06 -6.95
CA LYS A 22 28.55 -9.94 -8.21
C LYS A 22 27.25 -9.19 -7.92
N GLU A 23 27.21 -7.91 -8.29
CA GLU A 23 25.98 -7.15 -8.40
C GLU A 23 25.01 -7.93 -9.28
N SER A 24 23.93 -8.41 -8.69
CA SER A 24 22.77 -8.89 -9.44
C SER A 24 22.16 -7.68 -10.11
N THR A 25 22.39 -7.51 -11.40
CA THR A 25 21.66 -6.56 -12.24
C THR A 25 20.16 -6.83 -12.06
N SER A 26 19.45 -5.82 -11.61
CA SER A 26 18.00 -5.91 -11.38
C SER A 26 17.29 -5.99 -12.74
N ASP A 27 16.38 -6.94 -12.88
CA ASP A 27 15.61 -7.28 -14.11
C ASP A 27 14.80 -6.12 -14.72
N TRP A 28 14.82 -4.91 -14.15
CA TRP A 28 14.12 -3.75 -14.71
C TRP A 28 14.80 -3.12 -15.93
N GLU A 29 16.06 -3.43 -16.23
CA GLU A 29 16.76 -2.93 -17.44
C GLU A 29 16.26 -3.56 -18.75
N GLN A 30 15.45 -4.63 -18.68
CA GLN A 30 14.93 -5.32 -19.85
C GLN A 30 13.48 -4.96 -20.21
N LEU A 31 12.82 -4.09 -19.46
CA LEU A 31 11.47 -3.64 -19.77
C LEU A 31 11.53 -2.48 -20.78
N LYS A 32 11.54 -2.82 -22.08
CA LYS A 32 11.13 -1.88 -23.13
C LYS A 32 9.69 -1.45 -22.82
N ALA A 33 9.42 -0.14 -22.92
CA ALA A 33 8.08 0.41 -22.75
C ALA A 33 7.07 -0.40 -23.58
N PRO A 34 5.99 -0.92 -22.99
CA PRO A 34 4.93 -1.54 -23.76
C PRO A 34 4.24 -0.45 -24.59
N GLU A 35 4.02 -0.73 -25.88
CA GLU A 35 3.14 0.05 -26.73
C GLU A 35 1.74 0.11 -26.10
N LYS A 36 1.12 1.28 -26.14
CA LYS A 36 -0.25 1.49 -25.64
C LYS A 36 -1.18 0.48 -26.30
N PRO A 37 -2.01 -0.26 -25.55
CA PRO A 37 -3.07 -1.06 -26.13
C PRO A 37 -4.07 -0.14 -26.83
N SER A 38 -4.41 -0.46 -28.08
CA SER A 38 -5.52 0.14 -28.80
C SER A 38 -6.83 -0.14 -28.06
N GLU A 39 -7.62 0.89 -27.85
CA GLU A 39 -8.98 0.80 -27.27
C GLU A 39 -9.86 -0.01 -28.23
N GLU A 40 -10.20 -1.23 -27.86
CA GLU A 40 -11.30 -1.98 -28.44
C GLU A 40 -12.43 -2.02 -27.40
N VAL A 41 -13.41 -1.15 -27.62
CA VAL A 41 -14.63 -1.04 -26.80
C VAL A 41 -15.54 -2.20 -27.17
N ALA A 42 -15.56 -3.23 -26.35
CA ALA A 42 -16.61 -4.26 -26.41
C ALA A 42 -17.79 -3.83 -25.55
N ASN A 43 -18.80 -3.25 -26.20
CA ASN A 43 -20.14 -3.10 -25.66
C ASN A 43 -20.80 -4.47 -25.54
N THR A 44 -20.99 -4.98 -24.33
CA THR A 44 -21.93 -6.07 -24.07
C THR A 44 -23.04 -5.55 -23.15
N GLU A 45 -24.23 -5.43 -23.73
CA GLU A 45 -25.47 -5.19 -23.00
C GLU A 45 -25.80 -6.36 -22.04
N PRO A 46 -26.37 -6.10 -20.87
CA PRO A 46 -26.75 -7.18 -19.94
C PRO A 46 -28.10 -7.79 -20.38
N SER A 47 -28.06 -9.09 -20.71
CA SER A 47 -29.28 -9.86 -20.90
C SER A 47 -29.98 -10.15 -19.56
N ASN A 48 -31.18 -9.63 -19.39
CA ASN A 48 -32.11 -9.97 -18.32
C ASN A 48 -32.55 -11.44 -18.40
N LYS A 49 -32.22 -12.24 -17.37
CA LYS A 49 -32.96 -13.47 -17.03
C LYS A 49 -33.46 -13.36 -15.60
N PRO A 50 -34.75 -13.65 -15.35
CA PRO A 50 -35.32 -13.59 -14.00
C PRO A 50 -35.10 -14.91 -13.25
N GLY A 51 -34.72 -14.83 -11.98
CA GLY A 51 -34.95 -15.88 -11.01
C GLY A 51 -33.72 -16.55 -10.42
N GLU A 52 -32.98 -15.84 -9.58
CA GLU A 52 -32.16 -16.49 -8.58
C GLU A 52 -32.41 -15.83 -7.22
N LYS A 53 -32.81 -16.67 -6.25
CA LYS A 53 -33.08 -16.22 -4.88
C LYS A 53 -31.79 -15.67 -4.27
N THR A 54 -31.69 -14.36 -4.22
CA THR A 54 -30.65 -13.68 -3.42
C THR A 54 -30.87 -14.01 -1.96
N THR A 55 -30.00 -14.81 -1.39
CA THR A 55 -29.78 -14.84 0.07
C THR A 55 -29.49 -13.40 0.49
N LYS A 56 -30.38 -12.83 1.32
CA LYS A 56 -30.16 -11.53 1.95
C LYS A 56 -28.82 -11.61 2.70
N ALA A 57 -27.80 -10.92 2.18
CA ALA A 57 -26.63 -10.59 2.98
C ALA A 57 -27.16 -9.83 4.21
N ASP A 58 -26.78 -10.29 5.41
CA ASP A 58 -27.10 -9.61 6.66
C ASP A 58 -26.70 -8.14 6.56
N SER A 59 -27.70 -7.27 6.44
CA SER A 59 -27.47 -5.83 6.56
C SER A 59 -26.95 -5.56 7.96
N PRO A 60 -25.83 -4.82 8.15
CA PRO A 60 -25.37 -4.48 9.48
C PRO A 60 -26.51 -3.80 10.24
N GLN A 61 -26.78 -4.28 11.46
CA GLN A 61 -27.75 -3.65 12.35
C GLN A 61 -27.33 -2.19 12.55
N ASP A 62 -28.32 -1.31 12.58
CA ASP A 62 -28.14 0.13 12.75
C ASP A 62 -27.20 0.40 13.95
N GLY A 63 -26.04 1.00 13.71
CA GLY A 63 -25.06 1.32 14.74
C GLY A 63 -23.75 0.48 14.77
N THR A 64 -23.66 -0.63 14.04
CA THR A 64 -22.40 -1.40 13.97
C THR A 64 -21.38 -0.69 13.08
N PRO A 65 -20.16 -0.38 13.58
CA PRO A 65 -19.12 0.26 12.78
C PRO A 65 -18.68 -0.61 11.60
N VAL A 66 -18.53 -0.02 10.41
CA VAL A 66 -17.87 -0.63 9.26
C VAL A 66 -16.35 -0.66 9.54
N ARG A 67 -15.74 -1.82 9.44
CA ARG A 67 -14.34 -2.07 9.78
C ARG A 67 -13.46 -1.99 8.52
N PHE A 68 -12.74 -0.90 8.38
CA PHE A 68 -11.76 -0.71 7.30
C PHE A 68 -10.37 -1.18 7.74
N LEU A 69 -9.74 -2.03 6.94
CA LEU A 69 -8.38 -2.53 7.14
C LEU A 69 -7.46 -2.01 6.03
N ALA A 70 -6.38 -1.30 6.37
CA ALA A 70 -5.30 -0.96 5.44
C ALA A 70 -4.13 -1.92 5.65
N TYR A 71 -3.65 -2.60 4.58
CA TYR A 71 -2.59 -3.59 4.72
C TYR A 71 -1.68 -3.65 3.49
N ASN A 72 -0.37 -3.54 3.71
CA ASN A 72 0.65 -3.92 2.74
C ASN A 72 0.95 -5.42 2.92
N LEU A 73 0.69 -6.23 1.88
CA LEU A 73 0.72 -7.68 1.94
C LEU A 73 2.12 -8.29 1.70
N LYS A 74 3.17 -7.47 1.59
CA LYS A 74 4.54 -7.93 1.30
C LYS A 74 4.56 -8.91 0.13
N ASN A 75 4.32 -8.38 -1.08
CA ASN A 75 4.42 -9.16 -2.33
C ASN A 75 3.49 -10.41 -2.37
N TYR A 76 2.18 -10.21 -2.18
CA TYR A 76 1.18 -11.26 -2.47
C TYR A 76 1.03 -11.44 -3.98
N LEU A 77 2.04 -12.05 -4.59
CA LEU A 77 2.19 -12.17 -6.04
C LEU A 77 3.23 -13.22 -6.41
N THR A 78 3.23 -13.63 -7.68
CA THR A 78 4.30 -14.43 -8.28
C THR A 78 5.45 -13.52 -8.72
N MET A 79 6.63 -13.73 -8.17
CA MET A 79 7.84 -12.97 -8.50
C MET A 79 9.09 -13.83 -8.42
N LYS A 80 10.23 -13.33 -8.91
CA LYS A 80 11.52 -14.00 -8.74
C LYS A 80 11.92 -13.98 -7.27
N ARG A 81 12.02 -15.16 -6.68
CA ARG A 81 12.45 -15.35 -5.29
C ARG A 81 13.67 -16.25 -5.26
N TYR A 82 14.50 -16.08 -4.24
CA TYR A 82 15.61 -16.97 -3.96
C TYR A 82 15.23 -17.89 -2.80
N SER A 83 15.22 -19.19 -3.05
CA SER A 83 14.91 -20.22 -2.06
C SER A 83 15.73 -21.47 -2.32
N ASN A 84 16.23 -22.12 -1.27
CA ASN A 84 17.01 -23.36 -1.35
C ASN A 84 18.18 -23.30 -2.33
N GLY A 85 18.92 -22.17 -2.36
CA GLY A 85 20.09 -22.01 -3.23
C GLY A 85 19.77 -21.75 -4.71
N LYS A 86 18.47 -21.61 -5.08
CA LYS A 86 18.02 -21.40 -6.45
C LYS A 86 17.15 -20.15 -6.55
N SER A 87 17.25 -19.48 -7.69
CA SER A 87 16.36 -18.36 -8.04
C SER A 87 15.29 -18.84 -9.01
N GLY A 88 14.03 -18.55 -8.75
CA GLY A 88 12.90 -18.94 -9.58
C GLY A 88 11.69 -18.03 -9.37
N TYR A 89 10.74 -18.04 -10.32
CA TYR A 89 9.45 -17.38 -10.17
C TYR A 89 8.52 -18.25 -9.33
N THR A 90 8.15 -17.75 -8.15
CA THR A 90 7.24 -18.44 -7.23
C THR A 90 6.25 -17.45 -6.63
N SER A 91 5.08 -17.95 -6.24
CA SER A 91 4.12 -17.20 -5.43
C SER A 91 4.69 -16.91 -4.03
N LYS A 92 4.01 -16.08 -3.25
CA LYS A 92 4.29 -15.92 -1.82
C LYS A 92 4.25 -17.31 -1.16
N PRO A 93 5.15 -17.63 -0.20
CA PRO A 93 5.14 -18.91 0.50
C PRO A 93 3.79 -19.18 1.17
N GLU A 94 3.31 -20.43 1.11
CA GLU A 94 1.98 -20.79 1.59
C GLU A 94 1.79 -20.51 3.09
N ASP A 95 2.80 -20.77 3.88
CA ASP A 95 2.80 -20.51 5.32
C ASP A 95 2.78 -19.01 5.67
N GLU A 96 3.33 -18.15 4.80
CA GLU A 96 3.19 -16.69 4.91
C GLU A 96 1.79 -16.24 4.50
N ILE A 97 1.20 -16.89 3.47
CA ILE A 97 -0.19 -16.62 3.04
C ILE A 97 -1.17 -17.01 4.15
N GLU A 98 -1.00 -18.18 4.76
CA GLU A 98 -1.85 -18.64 5.87
C GLU A 98 -1.80 -17.68 7.06
N ALA A 99 -0.61 -17.22 7.46
CA ALA A 99 -0.46 -16.24 8.53
C ALA A 99 -1.16 -14.91 8.19
N LEU A 100 -1.03 -14.46 6.94
CA LEU A 100 -1.66 -13.24 6.45
C LEU A 100 -3.20 -13.36 6.43
N VAL A 101 -3.73 -14.44 5.88
CA VAL A 101 -5.16 -14.73 5.82
C VAL A 101 -5.75 -14.83 7.24
N SER A 102 -5.07 -15.51 8.18
CA SER A 102 -5.48 -15.59 9.58
C SER A 102 -5.56 -14.20 10.21
N THR A 103 -4.51 -13.38 10.05
CA THR A 103 -4.48 -12.00 10.56
C THR A 103 -5.68 -11.18 10.05
N ILE A 104 -6.01 -11.31 8.76
CA ILE A 104 -7.16 -10.62 8.17
C ILE A 104 -8.47 -11.15 8.75
N VAL A 105 -8.69 -12.46 8.74
CA VAL A 105 -9.94 -13.09 9.18
C VAL A 105 -10.21 -12.78 10.65
N ASP A 106 -9.21 -12.88 11.53
CA ASP A 106 -9.34 -12.61 12.95
C ASP A 106 -9.69 -11.14 13.25
N SER A 107 -9.24 -10.23 12.37
CA SER A 107 -9.59 -8.82 12.47
C SER A 107 -11.00 -8.49 11.95
N LYS A 108 -11.68 -9.42 11.27
CA LYS A 108 -13.06 -9.31 10.75
C LYS A 108 -13.34 -7.99 10.03
N PRO A 109 -12.56 -7.60 9.02
CA PRO A 109 -12.82 -6.36 8.28
C PRO A 109 -14.03 -6.51 7.36
N ASP A 110 -14.73 -5.40 7.11
CA ASP A 110 -15.76 -5.32 6.06
C ASP A 110 -15.17 -4.80 4.74
N ILE A 111 -14.03 -4.11 4.81
CA ILE A 111 -13.32 -3.52 3.66
C ILE A 111 -11.81 -3.65 3.90
N ILE A 112 -11.07 -4.03 2.86
CA ILE A 112 -9.61 -4.10 2.91
C ILE A 112 -9.01 -3.26 1.78
N GLY A 113 -8.24 -2.26 2.15
CA GLY A 113 -7.37 -1.51 1.25
C GLY A 113 -5.98 -2.15 1.21
N ILE A 114 -5.52 -2.52 0.02
CA ILE A 114 -4.40 -3.43 -0.19
C ILE A 114 -3.27 -2.75 -0.95
N CYS A 115 -2.04 -2.90 -0.45
CA CYS A 115 -0.80 -2.65 -1.17
C CYS A 115 -0.06 -3.96 -1.44
N GLU A 116 0.69 -4.01 -2.54
CA GLU A 116 1.53 -5.15 -2.94
C GLU A 116 0.77 -6.45 -3.25
N ILE A 117 -0.40 -6.32 -3.84
CA ILE A 117 -1.05 -7.42 -4.55
C ILE A 117 -0.47 -7.54 -5.97
N GLY A 118 -0.48 -8.72 -6.55
CA GLY A 118 0.02 -8.96 -7.90
C GLY A 118 -1.05 -8.78 -8.98
N SER A 119 -1.27 -9.85 -9.74
CA SER A 119 -2.23 -9.90 -10.84
C SER A 119 -3.69 -9.98 -10.36
N PRO A 120 -4.68 -9.83 -11.25
CA PRO A 120 -6.08 -10.11 -10.92
C PRO A 120 -6.31 -11.53 -10.37
N LYS A 121 -5.48 -12.50 -10.79
CA LYS A 121 -5.54 -13.88 -10.26
C LYS A 121 -5.08 -13.97 -8.80
N ASP A 122 -4.06 -13.19 -8.42
CA ASP A 122 -3.59 -13.14 -7.03
C ASP A 122 -4.66 -12.50 -6.13
N LEU A 123 -5.36 -11.48 -6.63
CA LEU A 123 -6.48 -10.87 -5.91
C LEU A 123 -7.66 -11.84 -5.75
N GLN A 124 -7.99 -12.59 -6.79
CA GLN A 124 -9.03 -13.61 -6.76
C GLN A 124 -8.67 -14.76 -5.80
N ASP A 125 -7.41 -15.20 -5.78
CA ASP A 125 -6.91 -16.20 -4.83
C ASP A 125 -7.10 -15.72 -3.39
N LEU A 126 -6.69 -14.48 -3.09
CA LEU A 126 -6.89 -13.90 -1.77
C LEU A 126 -8.38 -13.86 -1.38
N GLN A 127 -9.27 -13.38 -2.27
CA GLN A 127 -10.72 -13.35 -1.99
C GLN A 127 -11.28 -14.75 -1.73
N THR A 128 -10.84 -15.75 -2.51
CA THR A 128 -11.27 -17.14 -2.33
C THR A 128 -10.85 -17.68 -0.97
N ARG A 129 -9.58 -17.50 -0.58
CA ARG A 129 -9.08 -17.95 0.73
C ARG A 129 -9.78 -17.28 1.91
N LEU A 130 -10.08 -15.98 1.79
CA LEU A 130 -10.85 -15.26 2.80
C LEU A 130 -12.27 -15.80 2.91
N LYS A 131 -12.93 -16.04 1.78
CA LYS A 131 -14.28 -16.62 1.72
C LYS A 131 -14.33 -18.03 2.32
N ASP A 132 -13.35 -18.87 2.02
CA ASP A 132 -13.23 -20.24 2.57
C ASP A 132 -13.06 -20.23 4.10
N LYS A 133 -12.54 -19.15 4.67
CA LYS A 133 -12.44 -18.90 6.11
C LYS A 133 -13.64 -18.12 6.69
N GLY A 134 -14.72 -17.93 5.91
CA GLY A 134 -15.93 -17.27 6.36
C GLY A 134 -15.96 -15.74 6.24
N LEU A 135 -14.97 -15.14 5.58
CA LEU A 135 -14.91 -13.70 5.32
C LEU A 135 -15.20 -13.42 3.83
N ASP A 136 -16.47 -13.24 3.47
CA ASP A 136 -16.90 -12.97 2.10
C ASP A 136 -16.86 -11.46 1.78
N LEU A 137 -15.94 -11.04 0.91
CA LEU A 137 -15.74 -9.67 0.43
C LEU A 137 -15.86 -9.66 -1.11
N PRO A 138 -17.09 -9.74 -1.67
CA PRO A 138 -17.27 -10.04 -3.09
C PRO A 138 -16.97 -8.88 -4.03
N HIS A 139 -16.99 -7.63 -3.53
CA HIS A 139 -16.74 -6.46 -4.38
C HIS A 139 -15.27 -6.11 -4.38
N ALA A 140 -14.70 -5.92 -5.56
CA ALA A 140 -13.28 -5.61 -5.72
C ALA A 140 -13.04 -4.52 -6.77
N HIS A 141 -12.05 -3.68 -6.52
CA HIS A 141 -11.45 -2.81 -7.54
C HIS A 141 -9.93 -2.99 -7.49
N HIS A 142 -9.35 -3.35 -8.63
CA HIS A 142 -7.92 -3.60 -8.79
C HIS A 142 -7.33 -2.54 -9.71
N LEU A 143 -6.37 -1.77 -9.21
CA LEU A 143 -5.66 -0.77 -10.01
C LEU A 143 -4.32 -1.34 -10.49
N LEU A 144 -4.21 -1.56 -11.79
CA LEU A 144 -2.95 -1.84 -12.46
C LEU A 144 -2.24 -0.51 -12.73
N GLY A 145 -1.18 -0.23 -11.98
CA GLY A 145 -0.35 0.95 -12.16
C GLY A 145 0.68 0.77 -13.29
N TYR A 146 1.62 1.71 -13.38
CA TYR A 146 2.78 1.59 -14.28
C TYR A 146 3.72 0.45 -13.84
N ASP A 147 3.89 0.25 -12.52
CA ASP A 147 4.46 -0.99 -11.96
C ASP A 147 3.40 -2.10 -12.04
N SER A 148 3.52 -2.98 -13.05
CA SER A 148 2.59 -4.10 -13.25
C SER A 148 2.80 -5.26 -12.26
N VAL A 149 3.80 -5.18 -11.39
CA VAL A 149 4.17 -6.26 -10.45
C VAL A 149 3.53 -6.05 -9.10
N ARG A 150 3.68 -4.84 -8.52
CA ARG A 150 3.14 -4.48 -7.21
C ARG A 150 2.02 -3.48 -7.38
N THR A 151 0.81 -3.95 -7.30
CA THR A 151 -0.39 -3.17 -7.59
C THR A 151 -1.17 -2.80 -6.32
N LEU A 152 -2.23 -2.04 -6.50
CA LEU A 152 -3.16 -1.65 -5.45
C LEU A 152 -4.51 -2.31 -5.67
N ALA A 153 -5.19 -2.69 -4.60
CA ALA A 153 -6.57 -3.13 -4.68
C ALA A 153 -7.38 -2.68 -3.46
N ILE A 154 -8.69 -2.72 -3.61
CA ILE A 154 -9.63 -2.62 -2.51
C ILE A 154 -10.68 -3.71 -2.68
N ILE A 155 -10.97 -4.45 -1.62
CA ILE A 155 -12.05 -5.45 -1.58
C ILE A 155 -13.03 -5.10 -0.47
N SER A 156 -14.30 -5.39 -0.68
CA SER A 156 -15.36 -4.89 0.19
C SER A 156 -16.54 -5.86 0.28
N LYS A 157 -17.16 -5.94 1.45
CA LYS A 157 -18.49 -6.52 1.68
C LYS A 157 -19.58 -5.68 1.01
N PHE A 158 -19.36 -4.38 0.86
CA PHE A 158 -20.31 -3.40 0.35
C PHE A 158 -20.04 -3.06 -1.12
N PRO A 159 -21.05 -2.67 -1.90
CA PRO A 159 -20.89 -2.31 -3.31
C PRO A 159 -19.89 -1.16 -3.52
N ILE A 160 -18.98 -1.34 -4.47
CA ILE A 160 -18.17 -0.26 -5.04
C ILE A 160 -19.00 0.39 -6.13
N ILE A 161 -19.48 1.62 -5.88
CA ILE A 161 -20.48 2.29 -6.73
C ILE A 161 -19.88 3.18 -7.80
N SER A 162 -18.61 3.57 -7.65
CA SER A 162 -17.86 4.28 -8.67
C SER A 162 -16.37 4.15 -8.43
N THR A 163 -15.61 4.30 -9.50
CA THR A 163 -14.14 4.42 -9.49
C THR A 163 -13.73 5.71 -10.17
N GLY A 164 -12.59 6.24 -9.76
CA GLY A 164 -12.02 7.46 -10.32
C GLY A 164 -10.56 7.29 -10.67
N LYS A 165 -9.98 8.35 -11.20
CA LYS A 165 -8.53 8.46 -11.44
C LYS A 165 -8.08 9.91 -11.26
N PRO A 166 -6.81 10.18 -10.90
CA PRO A 166 -6.28 11.53 -10.89
C PRO A 166 -6.26 12.11 -12.31
N GLU A 167 -6.34 13.42 -12.41
CA GLU A 167 -6.21 14.12 -13.71
C GLU A 167 -4.81 13.95 -14.30
N LYS A 168 -3.79 13.89 -13.42
CA LYS A 168 -2.39 13.67 -13.77
C LYS A 168 -1.78 12.56 -12.97
N ASP A 169 -0.96 11.76 -13.60
CA ASP A 169 -0.19 10.66 -13.01
C ASP A 169 1.31 10.74 -13.32
N ASP A 170 1.74 11.78 -14.07
CA ASP A 170 3.12 12.05 -14.42
C ASP A 170 3.71 13.21 -13.61
N TYR A 171 5.04 13.16 -13.43
CA TYR A 171 5.80 14.19 -12.73
C TYR A 171 7.25 14.25 -13.25
N VAL A 172 7.99 15.28 -12.84
CA VAL A 172 9.39 15.46 -13.24
C VAL A 172 10.26 15.61 -12.00
N VAL A 173 11.41 14.93 -11.96
CA VAL A 173 12.47 15.16 -10.97
C VAL A 173 13.73 15.63 -11.69
N GLY A 174 14.16 16.86 -11.43
CA GLY A 174 15.19 17.51 -12.22
C GLY A 174 14.74 17.74 -13.65
N LYS A 175 15.27 16.95 -14.60
CA LYS A 175 14.86 16.97 -16.02
C LYS A 175 14.29 15.62 -16.49
N VAL A 176 14.13 14.66 -15.58
CA VAL A 176 13.70 13.30 -15.92
C VAL A 176 12.20 13.16 -15.66
N PRO A 177 11.40 12.78 -16.67
CA PRO A 177 9.99 12.51 -16.50
C PRO A 177 9.78 11.12 -15.88
N PHE A 178 8.74 11.01 -15.04
CA PHE A 178 8.30 9.78 -14.40
C PHE A 178 6.77 9.72 -14.40
N THR A 179 6.25 8.51 -14.27
CA THR A 179 4.84 8.25 -13.96
C THR A 179 4.76 7.65 -12.56
N ILE A 180 3.71 7.96 -11.79
CA ILE A 180 3.50 7.35 -10.47
C ILE A 180 3.41 5.83 -10.61
N SER A 181 4.33 5.11 -9.94
CA SER A 181 4.57 3.70 -10.24
C SER A 181 3.34 2.82 -10.00
N ARG A 182 2.65 2.97 -8.87
CA ARG A 182 1.48 2.15 -8.49
C ARG A 182 0.15 2.85 -8.75
N GLY A 183 0.19 4.12 -9.18
CA GLY A 183 -1.01 4.92 -9.36
C GLY A 183 -1.63 5.40 -8.04
N ILE A 184 -2.84 5.94 -8.13
CA ILE A 184 -3.70 6.30 -7.00
C ILE A 184 -5.01 5.58 -7.21
N LEU A 185 -5.27 4.56 -6.39
CA LEU A 185 -6.55 3.86 -6.40
C LEU A 185 -7.63 4.81 -5.88
N ASP A 186 -8.75 4.90 -6.59
CA ASP A 186 -9.89 5.75 -6.24
C ASP A 186 -11.19 4.97 -6.40
N ALA A 187 -11.85 4.67 -5.29
CA ALA A 187 -13.09 3.90 -5.27
C ALA A 187 -14.07 4.48 -4.26
N THR A 188 -15.32 4.64 -4.66
CA THR A 188 -16.41 5.04 -3.76
C THR A 188 -17.22 3.80 -3.36
N ILE A 189 -17.31 3.56 -2.06
CA ILE A 189 -18.02 2.42 -1.49
C ILE A 189 -19.31 2.91 -0.83
N GLN A 190 -20.41 2.18 -1.08
CA GLN A 190 -21.68 2.43 -0.44
C GLN A 190 -21.73 1.74 0.93
N PHE A 191 -21.40 2.47 2.00
CA PHE A 191 -21.65 2.00 3.36
C PHE A 191 -23.16 1.95 3.63
N PRO A 192 -23.62 1.29 4.69
CA PRO A 192 -25.07 1.16 4.96
C PRO A 192 -25.81 2.50 5.00
N ASN A 193 -25.18 3.54 5.52
CA ASN A 193 -25.83 4.85 5.76
C ASN A 193 -25.11 6.04 5.08
N LYS A 194 -23.99 5.83 4.39
CA LYS A 194 -23.21 6.88 3.72
C LYS A 194 -22.37 6.34 2.58
N LYS A 195 -21.88 7.24 1.74
CA LYS A 195 -20.84 6.93 0.75
C LYS A 195 -19.50 7.35 1.30
N VAL A 196 -18.48 6.49 1.15
CA VAL A 196 -17.09 6.78 1.53
C VAL A 196 -16.21 6.60 0.31
N ARG A 197 -15.49 7.66 -0.08
CA ARG A 197 -14.50 7.62 -1.15
C ARG A 197 -13.15 7.24 -0.56
N CYS A 198 -12.57 6.15 -1.06
CA CYS A 198 -11.33 5.58 -0.59
C CYS A 198 -10.22 5.83 -1.62
N LEU A 199 -9.12 6.48 -1.21
CA LEU A 199 -7.93 6.63 -2.04
C LEU A 199 -6.80 5.77 -1.46
N GLY A 200 -6.29 4.85 -2.29
CA GLY A 200 -5.17 3.98 -1.92
C GLY A 200 -3.89 4.41 -2.61
N VAL A 201 -2.77 4.39 -1.90
CA VAL A 201 -1.45 4.70 -2.44
C VAL A 201 -0.37 3.74 -1.94
N HIS A 202 0.64 3.51 -2.78
CA HIS A 202 1.91 2.93 -2.38
C HIS A 202 3.01 3.77 -3.05
N LEU A 203 3.53 4.77 -2.32
CA LEU A 203 4.47 5.73 -2.87
C LEU A 203 5.86 5.11 -3.07
N LYS A 204 6.71 5.80 -3.84
CA LYS A 204 8.07 5.37 -4.15
C LYS A 204 8.83 4.95 -2.89
N SER A 205 9.35 3.72 -2.88
CA SER A 205 10.12 3.18 -1.77
C SER A 205 11.42 3.98 -1.51
N LYS A 206 12.01 3.79 -0.33
CA LYS A 206 13.31 4.39 0.01
C LYS A 206 14.50 3.77 -0.74
N ARG A 207 14.26 2.75 -1.57
CA ARG A 207 15.31 2.11 -2.36
C ARG A 207 15.85 3.08 -3.42
N PRO A 208 17.15 3.38 -3.41
CA PRO A 208 17.78 4.26 -4.40
C PRO A 208 17.65 3.71 -5.82
N ILE A 209 17.54 4.63 -6.78
CA ILE A 209 17.62 4.34 -8.22
C ILE A 209 18.60 5.34 -8.86
N PRO A 210 19.30 4.96 -9.94
CA PRO A 210 20.28 5.84 -10.59
C PRO A 210 19.65 7.08 -11.26
N GLN A 211 18.37 7.00 -11.66
CA GLN A 211 17.73 8.01 -12.51
C GLN A 211 17.34 9.28 -11.76
N ALA A 212 17.00 9.16 -10.46
CA ALA A 212 16.57 10.30 -9.66
C ALA A 212 16.64 10.00 -8.16
N ASP A 213 16.70 11.08 -7.37
CA ASP A 213 16.55 10.97 -5.92
C ASP A 213 15.17 10.45 -5.53
N GLN A 214 15.13 9.34 -4.79
CA GLN A 214 13.92 8.64 -4.42
C GLN A 214 13.04 9.43 -3.42
N GLU A 215 13.61 10.35 -2.63
CA GLU A 215 12.85 11.23 -1.74
C GLU A 215 12.09 12.29 -2.54
N LEU A 216 12.75 12.90 -3.54
CA LEU A 216 12.11 13.85 -4.44
C LEU A 216 11.01 13.18 -5.26
N MET A 217 11.22 11.94 -5.74
CA MET A 217 10.19 11.15 -6.43
C MET A 217 8.97 10.93 -5.51
N ARG A 218 9.17 10.43 -4.30
CA ARG A 218 8.11 10.16 -3.34
C ARG A 218 7.34 11.42 -2.97
N ARG A 219 8.04 12.55 -2.83
CA ARG A 219 7.42 13.85 -2.58
C ARG A 219 6.57 14.31 -3.77
N ALA A 220 7.03 14.09 -5.01
CA ALA A 220 6.28 14.41 -6.21
C ALA A 220 5.02 13.56 -6.33
N GLU A 221 5.11 12.23 -6.12
CA GLU A 221 3.96 11.33 -6.07
C GLU A 221 2.94 11.75 -4.99
N SER A 222 3.42 12.17 -3.82
CA SER A 222 2.58 12.73 -2.77
C SER A 222 1.89 14.05 -3.21
N GLY A 223 2.56 14.84 -4.07
CA GLY A 223 1.99 16.03 -4.70
C GLY A 223 0.82 15.71 -5.63
N LEU A 224 0.95 14.65 -6.43
CA LEU A 224 -0.15 14.16 -7.29
C LEU A 224 -1.35 13.70 -6.46
N LEU A 225 -1.11 12.92 -5.39
CA LEU A 225 -2.17 12.56 -4.45
C LEU A 225 -2.85 13.79 -3.87
N ARG A 226 -2.07 14.79 -3.44
CA ARG A 226 -2.62 16.02 -2.87
C ARG A 226 -3.46 16.82 -3.86
N ALA A 227 -3.00 16.92 -5.12
CA ALA A 227 -3.76 17.55 -6.19
C ALA A 227 -5.12 16.84 -6.38
N HIS A 228 -5.12 15.52 -6.49
CA HIS A 228 -6.35 14.74 -6.64
C HIS A 228 -7.32 14.91 -5.46
N ILE A 229 -6.81 14.92 -4.22
CA ILE A 229 -7.62 15.22 -3.03
C ILE A 229 -8.23 16.63 -3.08
N ASN A 230 -7.43 17.61 -3.52
CA ASN A 230 -7.92 19.00 -3.64
C ASN A 230 -9.03 19.09 -4.68
N ASP A 231 -8.91 18.41 -5.82
CA ASP A 231 -9.91 18.41 -6.88
C ASP A 231 -11.24 17.77 -6.43
N ILE A 232 -11.14 16.66 -5.67
CA ILE A 232 -12.31 16.00 -5.08
C ILE A 232 -13.01 16.97 -4.12
N LEU A 233 -12.29 17.50 -3.14
CA LEU A 233 -12.86 18.34 -2.07
C LEU A 233 -13.22 19.75 -2.55
N ALA A 234 -12.69 20.22 -3.68
CA ALA A 234 -13.13 21.47 -4.30
C ALA A 234 -14.50 21.29 -5.00
N LYS A 235 -14.73 20.13 -5.61
CA LYS A 235 -16.00 19.79 -6.27
C LYS A 235 -17.09 19.43 -5.25
N GLU A 236 -16.73 18.64 -4.26
CA GLU A 236 -17.63 18.13 -3.22
C GLU A 236 -16.97 18.27 -1.84
N PRO A 237 -17.10 19.45 -1.18
CA PRO A 237 -16.39 19.76 0.08
C PRO A 237 -16.73 18.82 1.24
N ASP A 238 -17.92 18.23 1.25
CA ASP A 238 -18.41 17.34 2.30
C ASP A 238 -18.18 15.87 2.02
N THR A 239 -17.37 15.55 0.98
CA THR A 239 -17.01 14.17 0.67
C THR A 239 -16.41 13.47 1.89
N HIS A 240 -16.99 12.36 2.30
CA HIS A 240 -16.40 11.44 3.26
C HIS A 240 -15.21 10.74 2.59
N LEU A 241 -14.03 11.32 2.75
CA LEU A 241 -12.80 10.84 2.11
C LEU A 241 -11.92 10.09 3.10
N LEU A 242 -11.49 8.89 2.73
CA LEU A 242 -10.50 8.07 3.44
C LEU A 242 -9.31 7.85 2.52
N VAL A 243 -8.11 8.19 2.98
CA VAL A 243 -6.84 8.00 2.26
C VAL A 243 -5.99 7.02 3.05
N TYR A 244 -5.50 5.97 2.40
CA TYR A 244 -4.74 4.91 3.06
C TYR A 244 -3.55 4.44 2.22
N GLY A 245 -2.62 3.75 2.85
CA GLY A 245 -1.58 3.01 2.16
C GLY A 245 -0.20 3.15 2.77
N ASP A 246 0.78 2.63 2.02
CA ASP A 246 2.20 2.73 2.33
C ASP A 246 2.79 4.00 1.70
N PHE A 247 3.06 4.98 2.53
CA PHE A 247 3.65 6.25 2.10
C PHE A 247 5.18 6.18 2.00
N ASN A 248 5.80 5.07 2.42
CA ASN A 248 7.25 4.87 2.45
C ASN A 248 8.02 6.02 3.12
N ASP A 249 7.34 6.76 4.01
CA ASP A 249 7.93 7.90 4.71
C ASP A 249 7.28 8.12 6.07
N THR A 250 7.94 8.87 6.95
CA THR A 250 7.47 9.12 8.31
C THR A 250 6.67 10.43 8.42
N LYS A 251 5.81 10.55 9.42
CA LYS A 251 4.81 11.62 9.59
C LYS A 251 5.35 13.04 9.44
N ARG A 252 6.62 13.30 9.81
CA ARG A 252 7.18 14.67 9.85
C ARG A 252 7.91 15.07 8.57
N THR A 253 8.00 14.21 7.58
CA THR A 253 8.70 14.48 6.32
C THR A 253 7.94 15.44 5.39
N PRO A 254 8.61 16.04 4.40
CA PRO A 254 7.94 16.83 3.37
C PRO A 254 6.88 16.04 2.61
N THR A 255 7.12 14.77 2.30
CA THR A 255 6.18 13.85 1.66
C THR A 255 4.85 13.81 2.41
N MET A 256 4.90 13.49 3.71
CA MET A 256 3.69 13.39 4.51
C MET A 256 3.01 14.73 4.75
N ARG A 257 3.78 15.82 4.95
CA ARG A 257 3.20 17.17 5.04
C ARG A 257 2.45 17.56 3.77
N THR A 258 2.96 17.17 2.60
CA THR A 258 2.30 17.39 1.32
C THR A 258 0.99 16.59 1.26
N ALA A 259 1.01 15.28 1.54
CA ALA A 259 -0.18 14.43 1.52
C ALA A 259 -1.28 14.93 2.48
N MET A 260 -0.91 15.28 3.71
CA MET A 260 -1.86 15.77 4.73
C MET A 260 -2.49 17.13 4.36
N GLY A 261 -1.74 17.96 3.65
CA GLY A 261 -2.13 19.36 3.43
C GLY A 261 -2.08 20.18 4.72
N ARG A 262 -2.59 21.41 4.67
CA ARG A 262 -2.65 22.29 5.85
C ARG A 262 -3.82 21.88 6.74
N LEU A 263 -3.56 21.50 7.99
CA LEU A 263 -4.58 21.04 8.95
C LEU A 263 -5.75 22.02 9.14
N ASN A 264 -5.46 23.32 9.12
CA ASN A 264 -6.47 24.37 9.28
C ASN A 264 -7.26 24.67 7.99
N ALA A 265 -6.80 24.19 6.82
CA ALA A 265 -7.53 24.32 5.58
C ALA A 265 -8.75 23.38 5.54
N LYS A 266 -9.80 23.77 4.81
CA LYS A 266 -10.99 22.91 4.62
C LYS A 266 -10.62 21.54 4.03
N VAL A 267 -9.64 21.53 3.12
CA VAL A 267 -9.14 20.33 2.40
C VAL A 267 -8.03 19.57 3.15
N GLY A 268 -7.66 19.98 4.37
CA GLY A 268 -6.66 19.28 5.17
C GLY A 268 -7.18 17.93 5.67
N LEU A 269 -6.30 16.92 5.72
CA LEU A 269 -6.64 15.58 6.22
C LEU A 269 -6.19 15.40 7.68
N ILE A 270 -6.97 14.63 8.41
CA ILE A 270 -6.68 14.22 9.78
C ILE A 270 -6.02 12.84 9.74
N VAL A 271 -4.80 12.76 10.29
CA VAL A 271 -4.07 11.49 10.41
C VAL A 271 -4.60 10.71 11.61
N LEU A 272 -5.07 9.51 11.37
CA LEU A 272 -5.52 8.61 12.42
C LEU A 272 -4.32 7.94 13.10
N ASN A 273 -4.27 8.00 14.42
CA ASN A 273 -3.17 7.46 15.22
C ASN A 273 -3.59 6.14 15.89
N ALA A 274 -3.81 5.09 15.08
CA ALA A 274 -4.03 3.74 15.59
C ALA A 274 -2.77 3.27 16.36
N LYS A 275 -2.98 2.54 17.44
CA LYS A 275 -1.93 1.98 18.29
C LYS A 275 -2.05 0.47 18.34
N ASP A 276 -0.93 -0.21 18.57
CA ASP A 276 -0.92 -1.63 18.88
C ASP A 276 -1.27 -1.90 20.36
N SER A 277 -1.19 -3.16 20.78
CA SER A 277 -1.50 -3.59 22.16
C SER A 277 -0.57 -2.98 23.21
N ARG A 278 0.61 -2.47 22.80
CA ARG A 278 1.62 -1.84 23.67
C ARG A 278 1.59 -0.32 23.62
N GLY A 279 0.77 0.25 22.73
CA GLY A 279 0.66 1.70 22.54
C GLY A 279 1.56 2.26 21.45
N ASP A 280 2.26 1.41 20.69
CA ASP A 280 3.15 1.80 19.61
C ASP A 280 2.39 2.12 18.33
N LEU A 281 3.03 2.94 17.46
CA LEU A 281 2.44 3.46 16.23
C LEU A 281 3.14 2.95 14.97
N TRP A 282 4.25 2.20 15.11
CA TRP A 282 5.02 1.74 13.97
C TRP A 282 4.26 0.66 13.19
N THR A 283 4.49 0.59 11.89
CA THR A 283 3.77 -0.31 10.99
C THR A 283 4.68 -1.14 10.11
N HIS A 284 5.96 -0.84 10.03
CA HIS A 284 6.94 -1.54 9.19
C HIS A 284 8.18 -1.88 10.00
N HIS A 285 8.68 -3.10 9.86
CA HIS A 285 9.94 -3.57 10.44
C HIS A 285 10.92 -3.97 9.33
N TRP A 286 12.02 -3.22 9.24
CA TRP A 286 13.13 -3.62 8.38
C TRP A 286 14.08 -4.52 9.17
N SER A 287 13.83 -5.84 9.10
CA SER A 287 14.51 -6.85 9.91
C SER A 287 16.03 -6.90 9.72
N ARG A 288 16.54 -6.52 8.54
CA ARG A 288 17.98 -6.48 8.27
C ARG A 288 18.75 -5.52 9.16
N GLU A 289 18.16 -4.37 9.47
CA GLU A 289 18.78 -3.29 10.25
C GLU A 289 18.06 -3.09 11.60
N ASP A 290 17.07 -3.92 11.92
CA ASP A 290 16.24 -3.81 13.13
C ASP A 290 15.59 -2.42 13.30
N ILE A 291 15.09 -1.86 12.19
CA ILE A 291 14.49 -0.53 12.16
C ILE A 291 12.97 -0.61 12.10
N TYR A 292 12.31 -0.05 13.11
CA TYR A 292 10.87 0.08 13.18
C TYR A 292 10.43 1.46 12.70
N SER A 293 9.49 1.51 11.76
CA SER A 293 9.04 2.76 11.15
C SER A 293 7.53 2.79 11.00
N ARG A 294 6.93 3.99 11.06
CA ARG A 294 5.55 4.19 10.67
C ARG A 294 5.51 4.66 9.22
N PHE A 295 5.24 3.77 8.28
CA PHE A 295 5.14 4.04 6.85
C PHE A 295 3.71 3.96 6.33
N ASP A 296 2.86 3.21 7.01
CA ASP A 296 1.46 3.06 6.65
C ASP A 296 0.61 4.07 7.42
N PHE A 297 -0.30 4.71 6.71
CA PHE A 297 -1.19 5.70 7.30
C PHE A 297 -2.62 5.50 6.80
N VAL A 298 -3.57 5.83 7.67
CA VAL A 298 -4.94 6.12 7.32
C VAL A 298 -5.21 7.56 7.71
N MET A 299 -5.74 8.33 6.76
CA MET A 299 -6.10 9.73 6.93
C MET A 299 -7.54 9.94 6.47
N VAL A 300 -8.24 10.87 7.08
CA VAL A 300 -9.64 11.14 6.73
C VAL A 300 -9.89 12.62 6.52
N SER A 301 -10.91 12.95 5.71
CA SER A 301 -11.45 14.30 5.60
C SER A 301 -12.10 14.72 6.93
N LYS A 302 -12.25 16.02 7.11
CA LYS A 302 -12.95 16.59 8.29
C LYS A 302 -14.41 16.15 8.37
N SER A 303 -15.06 15.91 7.22
CA SER A 303 -16.43 15.38 7.14
C SER A 303 -16.54 13.93 7.59
N LEU A 304 -15.49 13.10 7.40
CA LEU A 304 -15.50 11.71 7.85
C LEU A 304 -15.02 11.53 9.30
N ASP A 305 -14.15 12.40 9.81
CA ASP A 305 -13.53 12.28 11.15
C ASP A 305 -14.54 12.06 12.30
N PRO A 306 -15.73 12.72 12.34
CA PRO A 306 -16.70 12.50 13.41
C PRO A 306 -17.28 11.08 13.47
N TYR A 307 -17.18 10.33 12.37
CA TYR A 307 -17.69 8.96 12.27
C TYR A 307 -16.62 7.90 12.59
N VAL A 308 -15.35 8.31 12.77
CA VAL A 308 -14.28 7.38 13.13
C VAL A 308 -14.36 7.01 14.60
N ASP A 309 -14.46 5.72 14.88
CA ASP A 309 -14.34 5.20 16.24
C ASP A 309 -12.86 5.13 16.63
N LYS A 310 -12.36 6.23 17.23
CA LYS A 310 -10.93 6.41 17.53
C LYS A 310 -10.42 5.44 18.60
N GLU A 311 -11.29 4.95 19.48
CA GLU A 311 -10.93 3.98 20.52
C GLU A 311 -10.84 2.55 19.98
N GLY A 312 -11.65 2.25 18.96
CA GLY A 312 -11.62 0.97 18.27
C GLY A 312 -10.49 0.79 17.25
N MET A 313 -9.73 1.87 16.94
CA MET A 313 -8.60 1.78 16.00
C MET A 313 -7.46 0.96 16.56
N LYS A 314 -6.84 0.13 15.69
CA LYS A 314 -5.70 -0.71 16.09
C LYS A 314 -4.66 -0.81 14.98
N VAL A 315 -3.39 -0.84 15.35
CA VAL A 315 -2.35 -1.51 14.58
C VAL A 315 -2.37 -2.97 15.01
N LEU A 316 -2.57 -3.89 14.06
CA LEU A 316 -2.66 -5.32 14.38
C LEU A 316 -1.27 -5.87 14.67
N ASP A 317 -1.14 -6.56 15.81
CA ASP A 317 0.10 -7.15 16.29
C ASP A 317 -0.10 -8.59 16.80
N PRO A 318 -0.72 -9.50 15.99
CA PRO A 318 -0.81 -10.91 16.37
C PRO A 318 0.59 -11.50 16.51
N GLU A 319 0.73 -12.58 17.27
CA GLU A 319 2.02 -13.22 17.57
C GLU A 319 2.86 -13.53 16.33
N ASN A 320 2.22 -13.87 15.21
CA ASN A 320 2.88 -14.25 13.95
C ASN A 320 2.86 -13.15 12.88
N TRP A 321 2.71 -11.88 13.26
CA TRP A 321 2.57 -10.79 12.28
C TRP A 321 3.75 -10.71 11.30
N GLU A 322 5.00 -10.92 11.74
CA GLU A 322 6.21 -10.87 10.89
C GLU A 322 6.22 -11.95 9.80
N LYS A 323 5.59 -13.09 10.09
CA LYS A 323 5.43 -14.15 9.11
C LYS A 323 4.47 -13.76 8.00
N ALA A 324 3.42 -13.02 8.34
CA ALA A 324 2.41 -12.55 7.39
C ALA A 324 2.98 -11.47 6.45
N SER A 325 3.62 -10.45 7.02
CA SER A 325 4.18 -9.30 6.30
C SER A 325 5.27 -8.62 7.13
N ASP A 326 6.15 -7.85 6.50
CA ASP A 326 7.03 -6.87 7.16
C ASP A 326 6.30 -5.58 7.54
N HIS A 327 5.01 -5.47 7.15
CA HIS A 327 4.09 -4.42 7.57
C HIS A 327 3.04 -4.96 8.52
N ARG A 328 2.53 -4.11 9.40
CA ARG A 328 1.38 -4.38 10.28
C ARG A 328 0.15 -3.64 9.78
N ALA A 329 -0.96 -4.33 9.72
CA ALA A 329 -2.22 -3.76 9.23
C ALA A 329 -2.80 -2.71 10.21
N ILE A 330 -3.50 -1.72 9.67
CA ILE A 330 -4.21 -0.70 10.43
C ILE A 330 -5.72 -0.93 10.29
N LEU A 331 -6.39 -1.21 11.40
CA LEU A 331 -7.85 -1.35 11.48
C LEU A 331 -8.48 -0.04 11.96
N VAL A 332 -9.48 0.42 11.22
CA VAL A 332 -10.23 1.65 11.51
C VAL A 332 -11.73 1.37 11.45
N PRO A 333 -12.45 1.35 12.57
CA PRO A 333 -13.89 1.27 12.58
C PRO A 333 -14.52 2.64 12.28
N ILE A 334 -15.57 2.65 11.44
CA ILE A 334 -16.29 3.85 10.96
C ILE A 334 -17.79 3.64 11.15
N ARG A 335 -18.46 4.54 11.87
CA ARG A 335 -19.91 4.50 12.19
C ARG A 335 -20.77 5.15 11.12
#